data_6a1cf26082383ed2fd9953ee43c3d537
#
_entry.id   6a1cf26082383ed2fd9953ee43c3d537
#
_cell.length_a   1.000
_cell.length_b   1.000
_cell.length_c   1.000
_cell.angle_alpha   90.00
_cell.angle_beta   90.00
_cell.angle_gamma   90.00
#
_symmetry.space_group_name_H-M   'P 1'
#
loop_
_entity.id
_entity.type
_entity.pdbx_description
1 polymer ?
#
loop_
_entity_poly.entity_id
_entity_poly.type
_entity_poly.pdbx_seq_one_letter_code
_entity_poly.pdbx_strand_id
1 'polypeptide(L)'
;MLSAKKLFFTISLIFLVACEDRDYQDCNGIINGGAYYDDCGTCVGGRTGLTECIVDCNGQLGGTAYLNQCELCVEGNTNIPQDSCSNLNFNGYSYKTVIIGQQVWLAEDLKTDQFSDGSTIPDYNLEVIDSSGNKFVTNLNDSENRTFYYSAKTLNHINPIGWRIPTKSDVESLINELGGDSIAGGKLKEAGYNSWDFPNQFATNEVGFAALGKGYRNNSGNLVNAGRRYSFWTQDTLRVIDSIETYYWTLKLSFDSNNALLVPDSSGLGHPVRLIKDH
;
A
#
# COMPACT_ATOMS: atom_id res chain seq x y z
N MET A 1 -99.60 37.62 19.27
CA MET A 1 -98.23 37.75 18.79
C MET A 1 -97.45 36.50 19.17
N LEU A 2 -97.36 35.48 18.30
CA LEU A 2 -96.59 34.27 18.53
C LEU A 2 -95.51 34.22 17.48
N SER A 3 -94.29 34.23 17.95
CA SER A 3 -93.07 34.11 17.11
C SER A 3 -92.75 32.62 16.86
N ALA A 4 -92.70 32.20 15.59
CA ALA A 4 -92.34 30.86 15.16
C ALA A 4 -90.81 30.76 15.06
N LYS A 5 -90.21 29.92 15.89
CA LYS A 5 -88.84 29.54 15.73
C LYS A 5 -88.71 28.45 14.69
N LYS A 6 -88.03 28.77 13.58
CA LYS A 6 -87.61 27.78 12.58
C LYS A 6 -86.37 26.99 13.09
N LEU A 7 -86.56 25.67 13.18
CA LEU A 7 -85.44 24.73 13.51
C LEU A 7 -84.74 24.31 12.20
N PHE A 8 -83.52 24.73 12.03
CA PHE A 8 -82.69 24.26 10.92
C PHE A 8 -82.00 22.95 11.31
N PHE A 9 -82.30 21.85 10.61
CA PHE A 9 -81.62 20.60 10.68
C PHE A 9 -80.50 20.66 9.66
N THR A 10 -79.22 20.70 10.11
CA THR A 10 -78.02 20.53 9.26
C THR A 10 -77.75 19.04 9.17
N ILE A 11 -77.93 18.46 7.99
CA ILE A 11 -77.51 17.10 7.67
C ILE A 11 -76.00 17.17 7.36
N SER A 12 -75.18 16.66 8.29
CA SER A 12 -73.74 16.50 8.07
C SER A 12 -73.51 15.24 7.23
N LEU A 13 -73.15 15.43 5.97
CA LEU A 13 -72.81 14.36 5.03
C LEU A 13 -71.41 13.93 5.35
N ILE A 14 -71.17 12.79 6.07
CA ILE A 14 -69.90 12.19 6.32
C ILE A 14 -69.49 11.44 5.04
N PHE A 15 -68.53 12.01 4.28
CA PHE A 15 -67.90 11.30 3.22
C PHE A 15 -66.91 10.28 3.86
N LEU A 16 -67.28 9.01 3.86
CA LEU A 16 -66.35 7.90 4.07
C LEU A 16 -65.49 7.80 2.82
N VAL A 17 -64.22 8.31 2.89
CA VAL A 17 -63.24 8.01 1.92
C VAL A 17 -62.79 6.57 2.21
N ALA A 18 -63.32 5.62 1.44
CA ALA A 18 -62.81 4.28 1.40
C ALA A 18 -61.38 4.37 0.79
N CYS A 19 -60.36 4.10 1.61
CA CYS A 19 -59.01 3.80 1.08
C CYS A 19 -59.16 2.46 0.38
N GLU A 20 -59.23 2.43 -0.95
CA GLU A 20 -59.02 1.21 -1.71
C GLU A 20 -57.55 0.86 -1.54
N ASP A 21 -57.23 -0.13 -0.72
CA ASP A 21 -55.96 -0.83 -0.73
C ASP A 21 -55.83 -1.50 -2.12
N ARG A 22 -55.23 -0.79 -3.05
CA ARG A 22 -54.85 -1.43 -4.32
C ARG A 22 -53.71 -2.38 -4.05
N ASP A 23 -54.03 -3.67 -4.06
CA ASP A 23 -53.03 -4.70 -4.12
C ASP A 23 -52.15 -4.46 -5.37
N TYR A 24 -50.93 -4.00 -5.18
CA TYR A 24 -49.99 -3.88 -6.29
C TYR A 24 -49.03 -5.06 -6.28
N GLN A 25 -48.70 -5.54 -7.48
CA GLN A 25 -47.63 -6.53 -7.65
C GLN A 25 -46.30 -5.83 -7.78
N ASP A 26 -45.30 -6.32 -7.03
CA ASP A 26 -43.93 -5.90 -7.23
C ASP A 26 -43.33 -6.48 -8.52
N CYS A 27 -42.13 -6.06 -8.91
CA CYS A 27 -41.50 -6.53 -10.15
C CYS A 27 -41.16 -8.05 -10.12
N ASN A 28 -41.21 -8.70 -8.96
CA ASN A 28 -41.08 -10.16 -8.82
C ASN A 28 -42.43 -10.89 -8.80
N GLY A 29 -43.57 -10.16 -9.05
CA GLY A 29 -44.92 -10.72 -9.12
C GLY A 29 -45.56 -11.00 -7.76
N ILE A 30 -45.04 -10.49 -6.66
CA ILE A 30 -45.57 -10.70 -5.32
C ILE A 30 -46.51 -9.54 -4.96
N ILE A 31 -47.75 -9.87 -4.57
CA ILE A 31 -48.73 -8.85 -4.10
C ILE A 31 -48.18 -8.21 -2.83
N ASN A 32 -48.18 -6.86 -2.82
CA ASN A 32 -47.61 -6.05 -1.76
C ASN A 32 -46.17 -6.44 -1.38
N GLY A 33 -45.41 -6.97 -2.34
CA GLY A 33 -44.00 -7.30 -2.22
C GLY A 33 -43.11 -6.05 -2.18
N GLY A 34 -41.83 -6.24 -1.80
CA GLY A 34 -40.85 -5.17 -1.64
C GLY A 34 -39.78 -5.14 -2.75
N ALA A 35 -40.00 -5.87 -3.87
CA ALA A 35 -39.08 -5.82 -4.99
C ALA A 35 -39.38 -4.62 -5.88
N TYR A 36 -38.32 -4.01 -6.44
CA TYR A 36 -38.41 -2.86 -7.35
C TYR A 36 -37.37 -2.96 -8.45
N TYR A 37 -37.55 -2.22 -9.52
CA TYR A 37 -36.51 -2.10 -10.56
C TYR A 37 -35.46 -1.09 -10.09
N ASP A 38 -34.18 -1.53 -10.10
CA ASP A 38 -33.03 -0.66 -9.86
C ASP A 38 -32.69 0.21 -11.09
N ASP A 39 -31.66 1.04 -10.98
CA ASP A 39 -31.23 1.92 -12.07
C ASP A 39 -30.66 1.16 -13.28
N CYS A 40 -30.31 -0.12 -13.14
CA CYS A 40 -29.95 -1.02 -14.24
C CYS A 40 -31.15 -1.71 -14.90
N GLY A 41 -32.37 -1.47 -14.42
CA GLY A 41 -33.59 -2.13 -14.89
C GLY A 41 -33.73 -3.58 -14.42
N THR A 42 -32.97 -3.99 -13.40
CA THR A 42 -33.07 -5.34 -12.80
C THR A 42 -34.04 -5.29 -11.62
N CYS A 43 -34.94 -6.28 -11.53
CA CYS A 43 -35.83 -6.41 -10.36
C CYS A 43 -35.03 -6.91 -9.16
N VAL A 44 -34.89 -6.05 -8.13
CA VAL A 44 -34.03 -6.30 -6.93
C VAL A 44 -34.83 -6.10 -5.64
N GLY A 45 -34.23 -6.47 -4.51
CA GLY A 45 -34.88 -6.36 -3.19
C GLY A 45 -35.98 -7.39 -2.95
N GLY A 46 -36.79 -7.17 -1.92
CA GLY A 46 -37.88 -8.08 -1.55
C GLY A 46 -37.41 -9.52 -1.39
N ARG A 47 -38.00 -10.45 -2.18
CA ARG A 47 -37.64 -11.89 -2.20
C ARG A 47 -36.83 -12.31 -3.43
N THR A 48 -36.28 -11.36 -4.19
CA THR A 48 -35.51 -11.68 -5.41
C THR A 48 -34.15 -12.30 -5.08
N GLY A 49 -33.60 -12.01 -3.90
CA GLY A 49 -32.23 -12.40 -3.54
C GLY A 49 -31.15 -11.58 -4.27
N LEU A 50 -31.54 -10.57 -5.06
CA LEU A 50 -30.65 -9.71 -5.81
C LEU A 50 -30.48 -8.37 -5.09
N THR A 51 -29.28 -7.80 -5.20
CA THR A 51 -28.95 -6.45 -4.70
C THR A 51 -28.96 -5.44 -5.83
N GLU A 52 -29.15 -4.16 -5.48
CA GLU A 52 -29.07 -3.06 -6.46
C GLU A 52 -27.72 -3.04 -7.18
N CYS A 53 -27.75 -2.67 -8.45
CA CYS A 53 -26.53 -2.32 -9.16
C CYS A 53 -25.96 -1.00 -8.62
N ILE A 54 -24.65 -0.95 -8.48
CA ILE A 54 -23.93 0.24 -8.03
C ILE A 54 -23.13 0.84 -9.18
N VAL A 55 -22.79 2.11 -9.05
CA VAL A 55 -21.83 2.76 -9.94
C VAL A 55 -20.44 2.30 -9.54
N ASP A 56 -19.66 1.77 -10.48
CA ASP A 56 -18.28 1.37 -10.26
C ASP A 56 -17.35 2.58 -10.14
N CYS A 57 -16.08 2.36 -9.77
CA CYS A 57 -15.10 3.45 -9.62
C CYS A 57 -14.79 4.20 -10.92
N ASN A 58 -15.15 3.64 -12.09
CA ASN A 58 -15.03 4.30 -13.39
C ASN A 58 -16.31 5.08 -13.79
N GLY A 59 -17.30 5.16 -12.88
CA GLY A 59 -18.56 5.86 -13.10
C GLY A 59 -19.59 5.10 -13.93
N GLN A 60 -19.38 3.81 -14.18
CA GLN A 60 -20.29 2.98 -14.95
C GLN A 60 -21.33 2.30 -14.03
N LEU A 61 -22.60 2.49 -14.34
CA LEU A 61 -23.70 1.83 -13.64
C LEU A 61 -23.68 0.32 -13.93
N GLY A 62 -23.66 -0.50 -12.87
CA GLY A 62 -23.51 -1.97 -12.99
C GLY A 62 -22.16 -2.42 -13.55
N GLY A 63 -21.17 -1.53 -13.56
CA GLY A 63 -19.82 -1.83 -13.99
C GLY A 63 -19.06 -2.75 -13.02
N THR A 64 -17.94 -3.27 -13.45
CA THR A 64 -17.10 -4.23 -12.69
C THR A 64 -15.73 -3.68 -12.32
N ALA A 65 -15.47 -2.40 -12.59
CA ALA A 65 -14.25 -1.75 -12.17
C ALA A 65 -14.23 -1.56 -10.64
N TYR A 66 -13.08 -1.72 -10.02
CA TYR A 66 -12.91 -1.57 -8.57
C TYR A 66 -11.61 -0.86 -8.22
N LEU A 67 -11.50 -0.33 -7.01
CA LEU A 67 -10.26 0.22 -6.49
C LEU A 67 -9.36 -0.93 -6.00
N ASN A 68 -8.15 -1.03 -6.56
CA ASN A 68 -7.15 -1.99 -6.08
C ASN A 68 -6.41 -1.46 -4.83
N GLN A 69 -5.39 -2.19 -4.34
CA GLN A 69 -4.60 -1.81 -3.16
C GLN A 69 -3.85 -0.48 -3.34
N CYS A 70 -3.64 -0.05 -4.57
CA CYS A 70 -3.04 1.26 -4.88
C CYS A 70 -4.07 2.40 -4.95
N GLU A 71 -5.35 2.13 -4.64
CA GLU A 71 -6.48 3.06 -4.82
C GLU A 71 -6.66 3.53 -6.27
N LEU A 72 -6.19 2.73 -7.23
CA LEU A 72 -6.40 2.95 -8.65
C LEU A 72 -7.64 2.19 -9.11
N CYS A 73 -8.50 2.85 -9.86
CA CYS A 73 -9.66 2.21 -10.48
C CYS A 73 -9.17 1.31 -11.63
N VAL A 74 -9.37 -0.01 -11.49
CA VAL A 74 -8.84 -1.03 -12.40
C VAL A 74 -9.94 -1.95 -12.89
N GLU A 75 -9.62 -2.75 -13.92
CA GLU A 75 -10.53 -3.72 -14.56
C GLU A 75 -11.80 -3.07 -15.16
N GLY A 76 -12.81 -3.86 -15.41
CA GLY A 76 -14.03 -3.40 -16.09
C GLY A 76 -13.71 -2.72 -17.44
N ASN A 77 -14.25 -1.52 -17.64
CA ASN A 77 -14.02 -0.71 -18.83
C ASN A 77 -12.87 0.30 -18.71
N THR A 78 -12.02 0.21 -17.65
CA THR A 78 -10.89 1.11 -17.48
C THR A 78 -9.74 0.80 -18.43
N ASN A 79 -9.64 -0.44 -18.93
CA ASN A 79 -8.48 -0.99 -19.63
C ASN A 79 -7.18 -0.95 -18.80
N ILE A 80 -7.29 -0.85 -17.49
CA ILE A 80 -6.16 -0.83 -16.54
C ILE A 80 -6.14 -2.19 -15.83
N PRO A 81 -5.05 -2.97 -15.92
CA PRO A 81 -4.93 -4.24 -15.22
C PRO A 81 -5.02 -4.11 -13.69
N GLN A 82 -5.50 -5.14 -13.00
CA GLN A 82 -5.73 -5.15 -11.55
C GLN A 82 -4.48 -4.89 -10.71
N ASP A 83 -3.31 -5.24 -11.20
CA ASP A 83 -2.01 -5.10 -10.53
C ASP A 83 -1.29 -3.78 -10.85
N SER A 84 -1.94 -2.89 -11.59
CA SER A 84 -1.41 -1.57 -11.90
C SER A 84 -1.37 -0.67 -10.67
N CYS A 85 -0.31 0.12 -10.54
CA CYS A 85 -0.16 1.13 -9.50
C CYS A 85 0.38 2.43 -10.06
N SER A 86 -0.02 3.55 -9.46
CA SER A 86 0.59 4.84 -9.77
C SER A 86 1.97 4.95 -9.13
N ASN A 87 2.92 5.58 -9.83
CA ASN A 87 4.22 5.89 -9.28
C ASN A 87 4.11 6.87 -8.09
N LEU A 88 4.99 6.70 -7.10
CA LEU A 88 5.21 7.71 -6.07
C LEU A 88 6.15 8.79 -6.61
N ASN A 89 5.69 10.05 -6.62
CA ASN A 89 6.56 11.20 -6.90
C ASN A 89 6.99 11.85 -5.59
N PHE A 90 8.29 11.83 -5.29
CA PHE A 90 8.82 12.37 -4.05
C PHE A 90 10.24 12.90 -4.25
N ASN A 91 10.51 14.13 -3.78
CA ASN A 91 11.80 14.82 -3.85
C ASN A 91 12.48 14.77 -5.24
N GLY A 92 11.68 14.99 -6.29
CA GLY A 92 12.17 15.02 -7.68
C GLY A 92 12.37 13.67 -8.35
N TYR A 93 12.10 12.58 -7.65
CA TYR A 93 12.12 11.21 -8.19
C TYR A 93 10.71 10.67 -8.41
N SER A 94 10.55 9.83 -9.43
CA SER A 94 9.33 9.07 -9.69
C SER A 94 9.62 7.59 -9.45
N TYR A 95 9.12 7.06 -8.35
CA TYR A 95 9.36 5.68 -7.93
C TYR A 95 8.26 4.77 -8.46
N LYS A 96 8.66 3.66 -9.09
CA LYS A 96 7.72 2.60 -9.44
C LYS A 96 7.22 1.91 -8.17
N THR A 97 5.99 1.43 -8.23
CA THR A 97 5.37 0.67 -7.15
C THR A 97 4.91 -0.69 -7.63
N VAL A 98 4.86 -1.66 -6.73
CA VAL A 98 4.40 -3.03 -7.01
C VAL A 98 3.45 -3.50 -5.91
N ILE A 99 2.45 -4.30 -6.29
CA ILE A 99 1.57 -5.01 -5.36
C ILE A 99 2.18 -6.39 -5.12
N ILE A 100 2.36 -6.76 -3.86
CA ILE A 100 2.77 -8.11 -3.44
C ILE A 100 1.81 -8.56 -2.33
N GLY A 101 0.93 -9.51 -2.65
CA GLY A 101 -0.19 -9.88 -1.78
C GLY A 101 -1.10 -8.68 -1.52
N GLN A 102 -1.29 -8.32 -0.26
CA GLN A 102 -2.09 -7.16 0.15
C GLN A 102 -1.26 -5.88 0.36
N GLN A 103 0.04 -5.91 0.04
CA GLN A 103 0.97 -4.82 0.32
C GLN A 103 1.39 -4.11 -0.96
N VAL A 104 1.53 -2.79 -0.88
CA VAL A 104 2.08 -1.95 -1.96
C VAL A 104 3.47 -1.49 -1.55
N TRP A 105 4.48 -1.88 -2.32
CA TRP A 105 5.89 -1.59 -2.07
C TRP A 105 6.47 -0.65 -3.14
N LEU A 106 7.48 0.13 -2.78
CA LEU A 106 8.34 0.70 -3.81
C LEU A 106 9.07 -0.45 -4.54
N ALA A 107 9.18 -0.37 -5.86
CA ALA A 107 9.96 -1.30 -6.67
C ALA A 107 11.46 -0.95 -6.72
N GLU A 108 11.86 0.11 -6.06
CA GLU A 108 13.23 0.62 -5.99
C GLU A 108 13.51 1.29 -4.65
N ASP A 109 14.79 1.45 -4.32
CA ASP A 109 15.21 2.03 -3.06
C ASP A 109 14.98 3.54 -3.05
N LEU A 110 14.63 4.08 -1.89
CA LEU A 110 14.45 5.51 -1.69
C LEU A 110 15.74 6.29 -1.98
N LYS A 111 15.61 7.39 -2.71
CA LYS A 111 16.69 8.30 -3.09
C LYS A 111 16.29 9.70 -2.65
N THR A 112 16.61 10.10 -1.42
CA THR A 112 16.29 11.45 -0.93
C THR A 112 17.47 12.07 -0.20
N ASP A 113 17.70 13.34 -0.46
CA ASP A 113 18.63 14.19 0.25
C ASP A 113 17.98 14.98 1.39
N GLN A 114 16.66 14.85 1.54
CA GLN A 114 15.88 15.68 2.47
C GLN A 114 15.05 14.82 3.41
N PHE A 115 14.93 15.28 4.64
CA PHE A 115 13.92 14.82 5.56
C PHE A 115 12.51 15.22 5.10
N SER A 116 11.48 14.67 5.73
CA SER A 116 10.07 14.95 5.40
C SER A 116 9.68 16.42 5.63
N ASP A 117 10.39 17.15 6.48
CA ASP A 117 10.21 18.58 6.74
C ASP A 117 10.94 19.48 5.73
N GLY A 118 11.64 18.90 4.76
CA GLY A 118 12.41 19.61 3.73
C GLY A 118 13.84 19.98 4.14
N SER A 119 14.26 19.73 5.36
CA SER A 119 15.64 19.94 5.78
C SER A 119 16.58 18.90 5.17
N THR A 120 17.84 19.28 4.95
CA THR A 120 18.83 18.40 4.32
C THR A 120 19.30 17.31 5.27
N ILE A 121 19.35 16.06 4.79
CA ILE A 121 19.94 14.94 5.51
C ILE A 121 21.48 15.09 5.44
N PRO A 122 22.19 15.19 6.58
CA PRO A 122 23.63 15.32 6.60
C PRO A 122 24.33 14.14 5.89
N ASP A 123 25.42 14.43 5.21
CA ASP A 123 26.30 13.38 4.71
C ASP A 123 27.03 12.69 5.86
N TYR A 124 27.31 11.40 5.67
CA TYR A 124 28.06 10.63 6.64
C TYR A 124 29.44 11.24 6.87
N ASN A 125 29.76 11.51 8.12
CA ASN A 125 31.08 11.95 8.57
C ASN A 125 31.49 11.16 9.83
N LEU A 126 32.68 10.56 9.80
CA LEU A 126 33.22 9.81 10.94
C LEU A 126 33.46 10.66 12.19
N GLU A 127 33.73 11.95 12.00
CA GLU A 127 34.06 12.89 13.09
C GLU A 127 32.82 13.52 13.73
N VAL A 128 31.66 13.43 13.10
CA VAL A 128 30.43 14.06 13.55
C VAL A 128 29.35 13.01 13.79
N ILE A 129 28.98 12.82 15.05
CA ILE A 129 27.83 12.00 15.42
C ILE A 129 26.60 12.92 15.37
N ASP A 130 25.93 12.92 14.22
CA ASP A 130 24.67 13.62 14.08
C ASP A 130 23.52 12.85 14.77
N SER A 131 22.81 13.54 15.65
CA SER A 131 21.67 12.95 16.39
C SER A 131 20.45 12.70 15.49
N SER A 132 20.30 13.43 14.38
CA SER A 132 19.20 13.30 13.42
C SER A 132 19.43 12.16 12.41
N GLY A 133 20.65 11.59 12.38
CA GLY A 133 21.05 10.57 11.42
C GLY A 133 21.80 11.15 10.21
N ASN A 134 22.21 10.29 9.31
CA ASN A 134 23.00 10.67 8.15
C ASN A 134 22.74 9.76 6.94
N LYS A 135 23.18 10.21 5.76
CA LYS A 135 23.17 9.42 4.54
C LYS A 135 24.60 9.25 3.99
N PHE A 136 24.78 8.19 3.24
CA PHE A 136 25.96 7.94 2.42
C PHE A 136 25.50 7.66 1.00
N VAL A 137 26.09 8.33 0.03
CA VAL A 137 25.69 8.24 -1.38
C VAL A 137 26.86 7.75 -2.22
N THR A 138 26.60 6.75 -3.05
CA THR A 138 27.57 6.26 -4.04
C THR A 138 27.22 6.78 -5.45
N ASN A 139 28.19 6.74 -6.36
CA ASN A 139 28.00 7.15 -7.76
C ASN A 139 27.51 8.60 -7.91
N LEU A 140 28.12 9.52 -7.18
CA LEU A 140 27.73 10.94 -7.15
C LEU A 140 27.65 11.59 -8.55
N ASN A 141 28.44 11.10 -9.50
CA ASN A 141 28.50 11.63 -10.87
C ASN A 141 27.47 10.99 -11.82
N ASP A 142 26.69 10.02 -11.35
CA ASP A 142 25.69 9.31 -12.12
C ASP A 142 24.35 9.38 -11.37
N SER A 143 23.49 10.32 -11.77
CA SER A 143 22.21 10.54 -11.10
C SER A 143 21.24 9.37 -11.19
N GLU A 144 21.32 8.57 -12.24
CA GLU A 144 20.44 7.42 -12.46
C GLU A 144 20.85 6.23 -11.59
N ASN A 145 22.16 6.02 -11.41
CA ASN A 145 22.70 4.90 -10.66
C ASN A 145 23.11 5.22 -9.22
N ARG A 146 22.70 6.37 -8.69
CA ARG A 146 22.91 6.72 -7.28
C ARG A 146 22.27 5.70 -6.36
N THR A 147 23.02 5.29 -5.33
CA THR A 147 22.50 4.49 -4.23
C THR A 147 22.67 5.26 -2.93
N PHE A 148 21.60 5.34 -2.17
CA PHE A 148 21.56 6.01 -0.88
C PHE A 148 21.52 4.96 0.23
N TYR A 149 22.36 5.17 1.24
CA TYR A 149 22.41 4.36 2.44
C TYR A 149 22.13 5.28 3.63
N TYR A 150 21.15 4.96 4.41
CA TYR A 150 20.72 5.78 5.55
C TYR A 150 21.07 5.08 6.85
N SER A 151 21.54 5.84 7.84
CA SER A 151 21.62 5.33 9.20
C SER A 151 20.22 5.15 9.78
N ALA A 152 20.07 4.24 10.74
CA ALA A 152 18.74 3.96 11.30
C ALA A 152 18.06 5.17 11.97
N LYS A 153 18.82 6.17 12.39
CA LYS A 153 18.28 7.40 13.00
C LYS A 153 17.47 8.27 12.02
N THR A 154 17.72 8.15 10.71
CA THR A 154 16.97 8.91 9.68
C THR A 154 15.56 8.38 9.46
N LEU A 155 15.28 7.13 9.81
CA LEU A 155 14.08 6.39 9.40
C LEU A 155 12.75 7.06 9.80
N ASN A 156 12.73 7.76 10.94
CA ASN A 156 11.51 8.40 11.44
C ASN A 156 11.14 9.69 10.71
N HIS A 157 12.02 10.18 9.81
CA HIS A 157 11.90 11.52 9.23
C HIS A 157 12.07 11.59 7.71
N ILE A 158 12.08 10.45 7.00
CA ILE A 158 12.39 10.43 5.54
C ILE A 158 11.25 9.94 4.65
N ASN A 159 10.10 9.57 5.19
CA ASN A 159 8.99 9.05 4.40
C ASN A 159 8.02 10.15 3.98
N PRO A 160 7.50 10.11 2.75
CA PRO A 160 6.41 10.98 2.29
C PRO A 160 5.08 10.58 2.94
N ILE A 161 4.11 11.49 2.90
CA ILE A 161 2.75 11.24 3.37
C ILE A 161 2.15 10.02 2.63
N GLY A 162 1.50 9.14 3.37
CA GLY A 162 0.89 7.91 2.86
C GLY A 162 1.87 6.76 2.62
N TRP A 163 3.15 6.94 3.02
CA TRP A 163 4.18 5.92 2.94
C TRP A 163 5.00 5.86 4.23
N ARG A 164 5.47 4.70 4.58
CA ARG A 164 6.26 4.49 5.80
C ARG A 164 7.39 3.50 5.61
N ILE A 165 8.31 3.49 6.55
CA ILE A 165 9.29 2.41 6.72
C ILE A 165 8.51 1.14 7.09
N PRO A 166 8.79 -0.02 6.48
CA PRO A 166 8.11 -1.26 6.83
C PRO A 166 8.42 -1.68 8.26
N THR A 167 7.45 -2.30 8.91
CA THR A 167 7.65 -3.03 10.17
C THR A 167 8.29 -4.39 9.91
N LYS A 168 8.81 -5.01 10.97
CA LYS A 168 9.22 -6.42 10.93
C LYS A 168 8.07 -7.32 10.46
N SER A 169 6.85 -7.08 10.94
CA SER A 169 5.65 -7.83 10.55
C SER A 169 5.28 -7.65 9.09
N ASP A 170 5.48 -6.46 8.51
CA ASP A 170 5.27 -6.26 7.07
C ASP A 170 6.21 -7.13 6.24
N VAL A 171 7.48 -7.21 6.66
CA VAL A 171 8.49 -8.03 5.97
C VAL A 171 8.22 -9.52 6.17
N GLU A 172 7.77 -9.94 7.35
CA GLU A 172 7.32 -11.31 7.58
C GLU A 172 6.12 -11.68 6.68
N SER A 173 5.17 -10.76 6.51
CA SER A 173 4.04 -10.93 5.59
C SER A 173 4.49 -11.03 4.13
N LEU A 174 5.41 -10.16 3.71
CA LEU A 174 6.04 -10.21 2.38
C LEU A 174 6.71 -11.56 2.12
N ILE A 175 7.53 -12.04 3.08
CA ILE A 175 8.23 -13.33 2.98
C ILE A 175 7.22 -14.49 2.88
N ASN A 176 6.18 -14.48 3.69
CA ASN A 176 5.14 -15.52 3.69
C ASN A 176 4.36 -15.55 2.38
N GLU A 177 3.99 -14.38 1.83
CA GLU A 177 3.32 -14.27 0.53
C GLU A 177 4.16 -14.89 -0.59
N LEU A 178 5.48 -14.76 -0.50
CA LEU A 178 6.41 -15.28 -1.49
C LEU A 178 6.77 -16.76 -1.30
N GLY A 179 6.19 -17.44 -0.32
CA GLY A 179 6.37 -18.88 -0.08
C GLY A 179 7.37 -19.23 1.01
N GLY A 180 7.71 -18.27 1.88
CA GLY A 180 8.58 -18.46 3.03
C GLY A 180 10.04 -18.05 2.81
N ASP A 181 10.78 -18.02 3.91
CA ASP A 181 12.14 -17.50 3.99
C ASP A 181 13.15 -18.19 3.06
N SER A 182 12.96 -19.47 2.81
CA SER A 182 13.85 -20.29 1.96
C SER A 182 13.68 -20.06 0.45
N ILE A 183 12.64 -19.32 0.03
CA ILE A 183 12.27 -19.11 -1.39
C ILE A 183 12.21 -17.61 -1.74
N ALA A 184 11.71 -16.80 -0.82
CA ALA A 184 11.38 -15.40 -1.06
C ALA A 184 12.57 -14.56 -1.59
N GLY A 185 13.79 -14.88 -1.16
CA GLY A 185 14.98 -14.14 -1.57
C GLY A 185 15.23 -14.16 -3.08
N GLY A 186 15.03 -15.30 -3.73
CA GLY A 186 15.16 -15.40 -5.19
C GLY A 186 14.13 -14.59 -5.94
N LYS A 187 12.89 -14.57 -5.45
CA LYS A 187 11.77 -13.83 -6.06
C LYS A 187 11.92 -12.31 -5.92
N LEU A 188 12.60 -11.84 -4.87
CA LEU A 188 12.83 -10.43 -4.59
C LEU A 188 14.04 -9.84 -5.33
N LYS A 189 15.08 -10.65 -5.60
CA LYS A 189 16.32 -10.18 -6.22
C LYS A 189 16.13 -9.82 -7.69
N GLU A 190 16.82 -8.76 -8.14
CA GLU A 190 16.97 -8.47 -9.57
C GLU A 190 17.52 -9.71 -10.30
N ALA A 191 16.90 -10.08 -11.41
CA ALA A 191 17.34 -11.18 -12.25
C ALA A 191 18.62 -10.78 -13.05
N GLY A 192 19.51 -11.74 -13.28
CA GLY A 192 20.75 -11.50 -14.00
C GLY A 192 21.89 -10.98 -13.11
N TYR A 193 22.87 -10.31 -13.71
CA TYR A 193 24.14 -9.96 -13.09
C TYR A 193 24.49 -8.46 -13.20
N ASN A 194 23.50 -7.59 -13.43
CA ASN A 194 23.75 -6.14 -13.54
C ASN A 194 24.23 -5.54 -12.22
N SER A 195 23.60 -5.93 -11.11
CA SER A 195 23.97 -5.47 -9.77
C SER A 195 24.49 -6.59 -8.86
N TRP A 196 24.32 -7.84 -9.26
CA TRP A 196 24.70 -9.00 -8.47
C TRP A 196 25.90 -9.75 -9.08
N ASP A 197 26.81 -10.20 -8.22
CA ASP A 197 27.87 -11.14 -8.58
C ASP A 197 27.27 -12.52 -8.94
N PHE A 198 28.01 -13.28 -9.76
CA PHE A 198 27.69 -14.69 -10.01
C PHE A 198 27.80 -15.51 -8.70
N PRO A 199 26.87 -16.43 -8.38
CA PRO A 199 25.82 -16.99 -9.26
C PRO A 199 24.45 -16.30 -9.21
N ASN A 200 24.23 -15.27 -8.39
CA ASN A 200 22.90 -14.66 -8.11
C ASN A 200 21.78 -15.71 -8.06
N GLN A 201 21.94 -16.64 -7.13
CA GLN A 201 21.27 -17.92 -7.10
C GLN A 201 19.73 -17.75 -7.02
N PHE A 202 19.02 -18.40 -7.95
CA PHE A 202 17.55 -18.40 -8.05
C PHE A 202 16.88 -17.01 -8.21
N ALA A 203 17.62 -15.99 -8.63
CA ALA A 203 17.05 -14.65 -8.81
C ALA A 203 16.13 -14.60 -10.04
N THR A 204 14.84 -14.30 -9.82
CA THR A 204 13.81 -14.24 -10.86
C THR A 204 13.19 -12.85 -10.99
N ASN A 205 13.16 -12.07 -9.91
CA ASN A 205 12.42 -10.80 -9.81
C ASN A 205 10.94 -10.94 -10.22
N GLU A 206 10.33 -12.08 -9.96
CA GLU A 206 8.98 -12.40 -10.48
C GLU A 206 7.88 -11.44 -9.99
N VAL A 207 8.13 -10.76 -8.87
CA VAL A 207 7.18 -9.79 -8.28
C VAL A 207 7.55 -8.33 -8.55
N GLY A 208 8.59 -8.07 -9.35
CA GLY A 208 9.00 -6.71 -9.68
C GLY A 208 9.61 -5.91 -8.53
N PHE A 209 9.97 -6.53 -7.40
CA PHE A 209 10.59 -5.85 -6.25
C PHE A 209 11.98 -5.32 -6.57
N ALA A 210 12.73 -6.01 -7.44
CA ALA A 210 14.04 -5.61 -7.98
C ALA A 210 15.06 -5.21 -6.91
N ALA A 211 15.31 -6.07 -5.92
CA ALA A 211 16.37 -5.87 -4.95
C ALA A 211 17.73 -5.94 -5.62
N LEU A 212 18.50 -4.86 -5.54
CA LEU A 212 19.82 -4.72 -6.20
C LEU A 212 20.95 -5.09 -5.24
N GLY A 213 21.98 -5.81 -5.73
CA GLY A 213 23.15 -6.22 -4.96
C GLY A 213 24.09 -5.08 -4.57
N LYS A 214 23.58 -4.03 -3.93
CA LYS A 214 24.31 -2.79 -3.65
C LYS A 214 25.14 -2.82 -2.36
N GLY A 215 25.05 -3.90 -1.55
CA GLY A 215 25.75 -3.97 -0.26
C GLY A 215 25.18 -3.03 0.81
N TYR A 216 26.03 -2.65 1.74
CA TYR A 216 25.70 -1.72 2.82
C TYR A 216 26.93 -0.90 3.24
N ARG A 217 26.76 0.22 3.95
CA ARG A 217 27.84 1.02 4.53
C ARG A 217 28.14 0.55 5.96
N ASN A 218 29.38 0.25 6.26
CA ASN A 218 29.82 -0.09 7.62
C ASN A 218 30.07 1.16 8.49
N ASN A 219 30.36 0.95 9.78
CA ASN A 219 30.63 2.04 10.74
C ASN A 219 31.87 2.88 10.41
N SER A 220 32.77 2.39 9.57
CA SER A 220 33.94 3.13 9.10
C SER A 220 33.68 3.92 7.81
N GLY A 221 32.43 3.95 7.33
CA GLY A 221 32.07 4.66 6.11
C GLY A 221 32.32 3.89 4.80
N ASN A 222 32.82 2.67 4.87
CA ASN A 222 33.14 1.89 3.68
C ASN A 222 31.90 1.13 3.16
N LEU A 223 31.77 1.08 1.83
CA LEU A 223 30.82 0.18 1.18
C LEU A 223 31.33 -1.26 1.27
N VAL A 224 30.46 -2.16 1.76
CA VAL A 224 30.78 -3.57 1.99
C VAL A 224 29.81 -4.46 1.26
N ASN A 225 30.31 -5.57 0.69
CA ASN A 225 29.51 -6.59 0.02
C ASN A 225 28.67 -6.09 -1.17
N ALA A 226 29.11 -5.04 -1.87
CA ALA A 226 28.54 -4.68 -3.17
C ALA A 226 28.68 -5.87 -4.14
N GLY A 227 27.65 -6.14 -4.93
CA GLY A 227 27.50 -7.33 -5.75
C GLY A 227 27.02 -8.58 -5.01
N ARG A 228 27.16 -8.64 -3.68
CA ARG A 228 26.95 -9.87 -2.90
C ARG A 228 25.81 -9.82 -1.91
N ARG A 229 25.38 -8.63 -1.49
CA ARG A 229 24.30 -8.44 -0.52
C ARG A 229 23.38 -7.32 -0.94
N TYR A 230 22.13 -7.48 -0.54
CA TYR A 230 21.14 -6.44 -0.41
C TYR A 230 20.55 -6.49 0.99
N SER A 231 20.23 -5.33 1.54
CA SER A 231 19.51 -5.25 2.81
C SER A 231 18.76 -3.93 2.87
N PHE A 232 17.65 -3.89 3.62
CA PHE A 232 16.96 -2.65 3.95
C PHE A 232 16.46 -2.66 5.38
N TRP A 233 16.32 -1.45 5.94
CA TRP A 233 15.84 -1.25 7.29
C TRP A 233 14.35 -1.55 7.45
N THR A 234 13.97 -2.09 8.63
CA THR A 234 12.62 -1.94 9.18
C THR A 234 12.62 -0.87 10.27
N GLN A 235 11.44 -0.40 10.68
CA GLN A 235 11.34 0.55 11.79
C GLN A 235 11.47 -0.08 13.19
N ASP A 236 11.39 -1.42 13.28
CA ASP A 236 11.39 -2.12 14.55
C ASP A 236 12.79 -2.28 15.13
N THR A 237 12.90 -2.01 16.42
CA THR A 237 14.14 -2.12 17.17
C THR A 237 14.20 -3.41 17.98
N LEU A 238 15.42 -3.89 18.18
CA LEU A 238 15.75 -4.92 19.16
C LEU A 238 16.68 -4.31 20.22
N ARG A 239 16.22 -4.24 21.44
CA ARG A 239 17.03 -3.81 22.57
C ARG A 239 17.76 -5.02 23.15
N VAL A 240 19.09 -5.00 23.09
CA VAL A 240 19.92 -6.00 23.75
C VAL A 240 20.20 -5.52 25.17
N ILE A 241 19.90 -6.34 26.18
CA ILE A 241 20.19 -6.05 27.59
C ILE A 241 21.72 -5.90 27.70
N ASP A 242 22.18 -4.86 28.39
CA ASP A 242 23.59 -4.48 28.58
C ASP A 242 24.32 -3.92 27.35
N SER A 243 23.64 -3.60 26.26
CA SER A 243 24.20 -2.90 25.11
C SER A 243 23.79 -1.43 25.08
N ILE A 244 24.78 -0.54 24.82
CA ILE A 244 24.50 0.88 24.55
C ILE A 244 24.01 1.07 23.11
N GLU A 245 24.19 0.07 22.25
CA GLU A 245 23.75 0.10 20.88
C GLU A 245 22.29 -0.30 20.70
N THR A 246 21.60 0.42 19.84
CA THR A 246 20.27 0.05 19.37
C THR A 246 20.43 -0.76 18.07
N TYR A 247 19.75 -1.87 18.00
CA TYR A 247 19.68 -2.71 16.81
C TYR A 247 18.31 -2.52 16.16
N TYR A 248 18.29 -2.56 14.82
CA TYR A 248 17.08 -2.51 14.01
C TYR A 248 16.99 -3.78 13.18
N TRP A 249 15.78 -4.29 13.01
CA TRP A 249 15.58 -5.41 12.10
C TRP A 249 15.81 -4.98 10.66
N THR A 250 16.48 -5.85 9.89
CA THR A 250 16.74 -5.68 8.47
C THR A 250 16.36 -6.93 7.71
N LEU A 251 15.79 -6.77 6.52
CA LEU A 251 15.76 -7.86 5.55
C LEU A 251 17.13 -7.97 4.91
N LYS A 252 17.65 -9.19 4.74
CA LYS A 252 18.92 -9.48 4.04
C LYS A 252 18.73 -10.54 2.98
N LEU A 253 19.29 -10.25 1.79
CA LEU A 253 19.40 -11.16 0.66
C LEU A 253 20.87 -11.34 0.30
N SER A 254 21.24 -12.54 -0.21
CA SER A 254 22.60 -12.87 -0.62
C SER A 254 22.63 -13.40 -2.06
N PHE A 255 23.76 -13.16 -2.75
CA PHE A 255 23.98 -13.59 -4.15
C PHE A 255 24.01 -15.11 -4.30
N ASP A 256 24.42 -15.81 -3.26
CA ASP A 256 24.63 -17.27 -3.21
C ASP A 256 23.51 -18.02 -2.48
N SER A 257 22.39 -17.37 -2.21
CA SER A 257 21.28 -17.95 -1.46
C SER A 257 19.91 -17.53 -2.01
N ASN A 258 18.93 -18.42 -1.84
CA ASN A 258 17.52 -18.13 -2.10
C ASN A 258 16.79 -17.54 -0.88
N ASN A 259 17.46 -17.43 0.24
CA ASN A 259 16.84 -17.05 1.50
C ASN A 259 16.59 -15.54 1.59
N ALA A 260 15.50 -15.20 2.24
CA ALA A 260 15.18 -13.86 2.74
C ALA A 260 15.24 -13.88 4.27
N LEU A 261 16.26 -13.26 4.86
CA LEU A 261 16.53 -13.36 6.29
C LEU A 261 16.20 -12.03 7.00
N LEU A 262 15.36 -12.11 8.03
CA LEU A 262 15.17 -11.01 8.98
C LEU A 262 16.15 -11.15 10.14
N VAL A 263 17.11 -10.24 10.20
CA VAL A 263 18.15 -10.22 11.24
C VAL A 263 18.37 -8.81 11.77
N PRO A 264 18.75 -8.66 13.05
CA PRO A 264 19.07 -7.35 13.60
C PRO A 264 20.44 -6.85 13.12
N ASP A 265 20.55 -5.55 12.88
CA ASP A 265 21.78 -4.84 12.57
C ASP A 265 21.96 -3.61 13.47
N SER A 266 23.20 -3.21 13.73
CA SER A 266 23.56 -2.04 14.52
C SER A 266 23.07 -0.75 13.83
N SER A 267 22.51 0.17 14.61
CA SER A 267 22.01 1.47 14.14
C SER A 267 23.06 2.36 13.46
N GLY A 268 24.34 2.08 13.68
CA GLY A 268 25.45 2.81 13.06
C GLY A 268 25.72 2.43 11.61
N LEU A 269 25.21 1.29 11.14
CA LEU A 269 25.33 0.88 9.74
C LEU A 269 24.45 1.78 8.85
N GLY A 270 24.75 1.77 7.54
CA GLY A 270 23.91 2.41 6.54
C GLY A 270 23.34 1.36 5.59
N HIS A 271 22.03 1.29 5.50
CA HIS A 271 21.30 0.46 4.54
C HIS A 271 20.41 1.28 3.63
N PRO A 272 20.09 0.79 2.43
CA PRO A 272 18.96 1.29 1.65
C PRO A 272 17.66 1.31 2.45
N VAL A 273 16.71 2.08 1.96
CA VAL A 273 15.36 2.17 2.49
C VAL A 273 14.37 1.79 1.40
N ARG A 274 13.45 0.91 1.72
CA ARG A 274 12.35 0.52 0.87
C ARG A 274 11.04 0.85 1.60
N LEU A 275 10.20 1.66 0.99
CA LEU A 275 8.94 2.08 1.62
C LEU A 275 7.78 1.14 1.26
N ILE A 276 6.82 1.10 2.16
CA ILE A 276 5.52 0.46 1.99
C ILE A 276 4.42 1.52 2.13
N LYS A 277 3.34 1.40 1.35
CA LYS A 277 2.19 2.31 1.42
C LYS A 277 1.44 2.11 2.75
N ASP A 278 1.00 3.18 3.38
CA ASP A 278 0.06 3.13 4.52
C ASP A 278 -1.30 2.61 4.05
N HIS A 279 -1.95 1.83 4.90
CA HIS A 279 -3.34 1.36 4.71
C HIS A 279 -4.29 2.17 5.56
#